data_d62d929a618bd2865be487aac135f2e0
#
_entry.id   d62d929a618bd2865be487aac135f2e0
#
_cell.length_a   1.000
_cell.length_b   1.000
_cell.length_c   1.000
_cell.angle_alpha   90.00
_cell.angle_beta   90.00
_cell.angle_gamma   90.00
#
_symmetry.space_group_name_H-M   'P 1'
#
loop_
_entity.id
_entity.type
_entity.pdbx_description
1 polymer ?
#
loop_
_entity_poly.entity_id
_entity_poly.type
_entity_poly.pdbx_seq_one_letter_code
_entity_poly.pdbx_strand_id
1 'polypeptide(L)'
;MEYTSNYQLPVWAETDRILRTDFNDAYQKLDSALDGLQTEVEETAAGCTAQLAAKGNCQLYLTSYVGTGGAGAGSPCTLTFPGEVHLVLISGGTENSWGAMAQKTGILLRGGHLFVPMVNSTVTWPTTWSADGKTVSWYCVNSDAAGQLNAAGVTYTVAAFRIAG
;
A
#
# COMPACT_ATOMS: atom_id res chain seq x y z
N MET A 1 30.31 40.45 28.84
CA MET A 1 30.00 39.10 28.34
C MET A 1 28.58 39.11 27.79
N GLU A 2 28.39 38.67 26.53
CA GLU A 2 27.10 38.52 25.85
C GLU A 2 26.68 37.04 25.83
N TYR A 3 25.46 36.77 25.39
CA TYR A 3 24.93 35.41 25.31
C TYR A 3 24.30 35.14 23.93
N THR A 4 24.39 33.91 23.44
CA THR A 4 23.71 33.51 22.23
C THR A 4 22.18 33.53 22.42
N SER A 5 21.42 33.85 21.37
CA SER A 5 19.97 34.02 21.43
C SER A 5 19.22 32.73 21.79
N ASN A 6 19.65 31.57 21.26
CA ASN A 6 18.90 30.31 21.40
C ASN A 6 19.20 29.60 22.72
N TYR A 7 20.46 29.31 23.00
CA TYR A 7 20.84 28.48 24.15
C TYR A 7 21.47 29.26 25.28
N GLN A 8 21.54 30.61 25.18
CA GLN A 8 22.13 31.48 26.20
C GLN A 8 23.56 31.06 26.58
N LEU A 9 24.34 30.66 25.58
CA LEU A 9 25.74 30.32 25.74
C LEU A 9 26.58 31.60 25.81
N PRO A 10 27.62 31.65 26.64
CA PRO A 10 28.44 32.84 26.79
C PRO A 10 29.18 33.16 25.46
N VAL A 11 29.19 34.41 25.09
CA VAL A 11 30.00 34.97 24.00
C VAL A 11 31.01 35.91 24.67
N TRP A 12 32.27 35.51 24.66
CA TRP A 12 33.35 36.26 25.31
C TRP A 12 33.92 37.32 24.39
N ALA A 13 34.06 38.53 24.91
CA ALA A 13 34.85 39.59 24.32
C ALA A 13 36.31 39.46 24.74
N GLU A 14 37.23 40.10 24.02
CA GLU A 14 38.71 40.06 24.26
C GLU A 14 39.06 40.49 25.70
N THR A 15 38.26 41.37 26.31
CA THR A 15 38.47 41.88 27.66
C THR A 15 37.77 41.12 28.77
N ASP A 16 36.98 40.11 28.41
CA ASP A 16 36.23 39.33 29.41
C ASP A 16 37.14 38.34 30.15
N ARG A 17 36.90 38.24 31.47
CA ARG A 17 37.56 37.22 32.27
C ARG A 17 36.79 35.88 32.11
N ILE A 18 37.43 34.90 31.53
CA ILE A 18 36.86 33.56 31.35
C ILE A 18 36.99 32.80 32.68
N LEU A 19 35.87 32.36 33.24
CA LEU A 19 35.82 31.54 34.44
C LEU A 19 35.48 30.09 34.10
N ARG A 20 36.02 29.16 34.87
CA ARG A 20 35.69 27.71 34.69
C ARG A 20 34.17 27.43 34.90
N THR A 21 33.53 28.21 35.75
CA THR A 21 32.08 28.17 35.98
C THR A 21 31.30 28.45 34.72
N ASP A 22 31.70 29.45 33.92
CA ASP A 22 31.05 29.84 32.68
C ASP A 22 31.06 28.71 31.65
N PHE A 23 32.18 27.97 31.57
CA PHE A 23 32.29 26.78 30.75
C PHE A 23 31.38 25.65 31.23
N ASN A 24 31.44 25.35 32.53
CA ASN A 24 30.62 24.28 33.09
C ASN A 24 29.12 24.55 32.88
N ASP A 25 28.68 25.78 33.06
CA ASP A 25 27.29 26.20 32.88
C ASP A 25 26.91 26.11 31.37
N ALA A 26 27.83 26.47 30.46
CA ALA A 26 27.60 26.33 29.02
C ALA A 26 27.47 24.88 28.62
N TYR A 27 28.34 23.98 29.13
CA TYR A 27 28.25 22.56 28.86
C TYR A 27 26.98 21.93 29.43
N GLN A 28 26.54 22.29 30.61
CA GLN A 28 25.27 21.85 31.19
C GLN A 28 24.08 22.27 30.34
N LYS A 29 24.07 23.50 29.82
CA LYS A 29 23.02 23.97 28.90
C LYS A 29 23.00 23.19 27.60
N LEU A 30 24.18 22.88 27.02
CA LEU A 30 24.30 22.08 25.83
C LEU A 30 23.83 20.64 26.06
N ASP A 31 24.28 20.02 27.16
CA ASP A 31 23.87 18.67 27.54
C ASP A 31 22.34 18.55 27.68
N SER A 32 21.75 19.49 28.44
CA SER A 32 20.29 19.55 28.59
C SER A 32 19.55 19.80 27.27
N ALA A 33 20.10 20.63 26.39
CA ALA A 33 19.50 20.87 25.06
C ALA A 33 19.58 19.64 24.14
N LEU A 34 20.68 18.89 24.18
CA LEU A 34 20.86 17.66 23.44
C LEU A 34 19.93 16.55 23.95
N ASP A 35 19.80 16.40 25.27
CA ASP A 35 18.87 15.45 25.90
C ASP A 35 17.41 15.77 25.52
N GLY A 36 17.04 17.05 25.52
CA GLY A 36 15.74 17.49 25.05
C GLY A 36 15.48 17.17 23.58
N LEU A 37 16.46 17.41 22.70
CA LEU A 37 16.36 17.06 21.27
C LEU A 37 16.25 15.55 21.06
N GLN A 38 17.03 14.75 21.80
CA GLN A 38 16.93 13.30 21.74
C GLN A 38 15.52 12.82 22.10
N THR A 39 14.97 13.33 23.20
CA THR A 39 13.60 13.02 23.65
C THR A 39 12.56 13.39 22.58
N GLU A 40 12.66 14.58 21.98
CA GLU A 40 11.73 15.04 20.94
C GLU A 40 11.80 14.17 19.67
N VAL A 41 13.01 13.74 19.29
CA VAL A 41 13.19 12.81 18.15
C VAL A 41 12.57 11.45 18.45
N GLU A 42 12.78 10.90 19.64
CA GLU A 42 12.20 9.62 20.06
C GLU A 42 10.66 9.69 20.11
N GLU A 43 10.07 10.73 20.66
CA GLU A 43 8.63 10.96 20.71
C GLU A 43 8.04 11.13 19.30
N THR A 44 8.72 11.88 18.43
CA THR A 44 8.30 12.07 17.04
C THR A 44 8.33 10.75 16.28
N ALA A 45 9.38 9.97 16.42
CA ALA A 45 9.51 8.65 15.79
C ALA A 45 8.42 7.68 16.28
N ALA A 46 8.14 7.65 17.57
CA ALA A 46 7.07 6.86 18.16
C ALA A 46 5.69 7.31 17.65
N GLY A 47 5.45 8.62 17.58
CA GLY A 47 4.24 9.20 17.03
C GLY A 47 4.01 8.84 15.55
N CYS A 48 5.04 8.94 14.71
CA CYS A 48 4.99 8.51 13.32
C CYS A 48 4.67 7.02 13.19
N THR A 49 5.30 6.18 13.98
CA THR A 49 5.05 4.74 13.99
C THR A 49 3.61 4.42 14.38
N ALA A 50 3.08 5.07 15.41
CA ALA A 50 1.68 4.90 15.85
C ALA A 50 0.69 5.38 14.77
N GLN A 51 0.96 6.50 14.11
CA GLN A 51 0.11 7.02 13.04
C GLN A 51 0.10 6.10 11.80
N LEU A 52 1.26 5.52 11.43
CA LEU A 52 1.34 4.55 10.35
C LEU A 52 0.56 3.28 10.69
N ALA A 53 0.66 2.80 11.91
CA ALA A 53 -0.12 1.65 12.38
C ALA A 53 -1.63 1.92 12.36
N ALA A 54 -2.06 3.14 12.73
CA ALA A 54 -3.47 3.54 12.72
C ALA A 54 -4.07 3.71 11.32
N LYS A 55 -3.24 3.94 10.29
CA LYS A 55 -3.70 4.11 8.90
C LYS A 55 -4.02 2.80 8.17
N GLY A 56 -3.87 1.68 8.83
CA GLY A 56 -4.12 0.35 8.30
C GLY A 56 -2.91 -0.21 7.53
N ASN A 57 -2.65 -1.48 7.72
CA ASN A 57 -1.53 -2.21 7.12
C ASN A 57 -1.88 -2.70 5.70
N CYS A 58 -2.41 -1.84 4.84
CA CYS A 58 -2.78 -2.22 3.49
C CYS A 58 -1.71 -1.77 2.50
N GLN A 59 -1.07 -2.72 1.84
CA GLN A 59 -0.14 -2.47 0.74
C GLN A 59 -0.86 -2.68 -0.60
N LEU A 60 -0.68 -1.75 -1.53
CA LEU A 60 -1.13 -1.90 -2.90
C LEU A 60 -0.08 -2.68 -3.69
N TYR A 61 -0.50 -3.78 -4.30
CA TYR A 61 0.29 -4.57 -5.25
C TYR A 61 -0.33 -4.45 -6.64
N LEU A 62 0.44 -3.96 -7.60
CA LEU A 62 0.02 -3.82 -9.00
C LEU A 62 0.71 -4.87 -9.86
N THR A 63 -0.08 -5.55 -10.70
CA THR A 63 0.41 -6.51 -11.68
C THR A 63 -0.54 -6.56 -12.88
N SER A 64 -0.24 -7.39 -13.85
CA SER A 64 -1.12 -7.63 -15.01
C SER A 64 -0.96 -9.06 -15.52
N TYR A 65 -1.95 -9.52 -16.28
CA TYR A 65 -1.86 -10.76 -17.04
C TYR A 65 -2.51 -10.58 -18.42
N VAL A 66 -2.13 -11.43 -19.35
CA VAL A 66 -2.75 -11.51 -20.67
C VAL A 66 -3.72 -12.67 -20.69
N GLY A 67 -4.96 -12.40 -21.11
CA GLY A 67 -5.99 -13.40 -21.24
C GLY A 67 -5.61 -14.47 -22.28
N THR A 68 -5.92 -15.72 -21.97
CA THR A 68 -5.60 -16.90 -22.80
C THR A 68 -6.75 -17.34 -23.69
N GLY A 69 -7.97 -16.81 -23.46
CA GLY A 69 -9.20 -17.24 -24.15
C GLY A 69 -9.85 -18.48 -23.53
N GLY A 70 -9.22 -19.10 -22.54
CA GLY A 70 -9.81 -20.22 -21.82
C GLY A 70 -10.98 -19.77 -20.94
N ALA A 71 -12.01 -20.60 -20.77
CA ALA A 71 -13.18 -20.32 -19.98
C ALA A 71 -13.83 -21.56 -19.38
N GLY A 72 -14.64 -21.36 -18.34
CA GLY A 72 -15.35 -22.40 -17.64
C GLY A 72 -14.51 -23.16 -16.62
N ALA A 73 -15.13 -24.14 -15.96
CA ALA A 73 -14.53 -24.90 -14.86
C ALA A 73 -13.26 -25.69 -15.26
N GLY A 74 -13.14 -26.08 -16.54
CA GLY A 74 -11.96 -26.78 -17.07
C GLY A 74 -10.76 -25.87 -17.37
N SER A 75 -10.95 -24.54 -17.33
CA SER A 75 -9.92 -23.53 -17.60
C SER A 75 -10.09 -22.31 -16.69
N PRO A 76 -9.94 -22.47 -15.37
CA PRO A 76 -10.07 -21.37 -14.43
C PRO A 76 -8.93 -20.35 -14.57
N CYS A 77 -9.23 -19.09 -14.36
CA CYS A 77 -8.20 -18.09 -14.14
C CYS A 77 -7.61 -18.25 -12.75
N THR A 78 -6.31 -18.04 -12.60
CA THR A 78 -5.61 -18.12 -11.32
C THR A 78 -4.63 -16.96 -11.19
N LEU A 79 -4.67 -16.28 -10.07
CA LEU A 79 -3.69 -15.26 -9.68
C LEU A 79 -3.01 -15.66 -8.37
N THR A 80 -1.69 -15.45 -8.33
CA THR A 80 -0.88 -15.69 -7.13
C THR A 80 -0.17 -14.39 -6.74
N PHE A 81 -0.18 -14.08 -5.48
CA PHE A 81 0.34 -12.84 -4.89
C PHE A 81 1.49 -13.14 -3.92
N PRO A 82 2.42 -12.19 -3.72
CA PRO A 82 3.55 -12.37 -2.80
C PRO A 82 3.15 -12.35 -1.32
N GLY A 83 1.92 -12.00 -0.99
CA GLY A 83 1.40 -11.94 0.38
C GLY A 83 -0.11 -12.17 0.42
N GLU A 84 -0.68 -12.24 1.62
CA GLU A 84 -2.11 -12.40 1.84
C GLU A 84 -2.89 -11.20 1.27
N VAL A 85 -3.93 -11.47 0.49
CA VAL A 85 -4.74 -10.46 -0.21
C VAL A 85 -6.18 -10.50 0.30
N HIS A 86 -6.78 -9.32 0.51
CA HIS A 86 -8.17 -9.17 0.96
C HIS A 86 -9.11 -8.63 -0.12
N LEU A 87 -8.59 -7.81 -1.02
CA LEU A 87 -9.34 -7.23 -2.13
C LEU A 87 -8.49 -7.25 -3.37
N VAL A 88 -9.07 -7.70 -4.49
CA VAL A 88 -8.46 -7.62 -5.82
C VAL A 88 -9.42 -6.92 -6.76
N LEU A 89 -8.93 -5.92 -7.45
CA LEU A 89 -9.60 -5.27 -8.57
C LEU A 89 -8.90 -5.72 -9.86
N ILE A 90 -9.68 -6.15 -10.83
CA ILE A 90 -9.18 -6.58 -12.14
C ILE A 90 -9.88 -5.73 -13.19
N SER A 91 -9.14 -5.11 -14.08
CA SER A 91 -9.70 -4.30 -15.16
C SER A 91 -9.00 -4.59 -16.49
N GLY A 92 -9.80 -4.80 -17.53
CA GLY A 92 -9.33 -4.97 -18.89
C GLY A 92 -10.45 -4.75 -19.88
N GLY A 93 -10.11 -4.44 -21.13
CA GLY A 93 -11.10 -4.15 -22.15
C GLY A 93 -10.85 -4.91 -23.45
N THR A 94 -11.93 -5.28 -24.12
CA THR A 94 -11.92 -5.74 -25.51
C THR A 94 -12.64 -4.73 -26.37
N GLU A 95 -12.19 -4.50 -27.59
CA GLU A 95 -13.01 -3.82 -28.59
C GLU A 95 -14.23 -4.70 -28.90
N ASN A 96 -15.40 -4.12 -28.87
CA ASN A 96 -16.58 -4.81 -29.39
C ASN A 96 -16.62 -4.67 -30.92
N SER A 97 -17.55 -5.39 -31.56
CA SER A 97 -17.72 -5.39 -33.05
C SER A 97 -18.04 -3.99 -33.64
N TRP A 98 -18.23 -2.98 -32.83
CA TRP A 98 -18.50 -1.58 -33.21
C TRP A 98 -17.28 -0.66 -32.98
N GLY A 99 -16.10 -1.22 -32.65
CA GLY A 99 -14.90 -0.43 -32.35
C GLY A 99 -14.93 0.32 -31.02
N ALA A 100 -15.91 0.06 -30.17
CA ALA A 100 -15.98 0.65 -28.84
C ALA A 100 -15.29 -0.26 -27.82
N MET A 101 -14.43 0.31 -26.98
CA MET A 101 -13.77 -0.42 -25.88
C MET A 101 -14.80 -0.81 -24.82
N ALA A 102 -15.06 -2.09 -24.70
CA ALA A 102 -15.89 -2.62 -23.62
C ALA A 102 -14.98 -3.01 -22.44
N GLN A 103 -14.73 -2.06 -21.57
CA GLN A 103 -13.95 -2.31 -20.36
C GLN A 103 -14.77 -3.13 -19.36
N LYS A 104 -14.21 -4.24 -18.90
CA LYS A 104 -14.79 -5.05 -17.83
C LYS A 104 -13.96 -4.94 -16.56
N THR A 105 -14.64 -4.82 -15.45
CA THR A 105 -14.01 -4.76 -14.13
C THR A 105 -14.53 -5.91 -13.28
N GLY A 106 -13.63 -6.60 -12.62
CA GLY A 106 -13.96 -7.63 -11.64
C GLY A 106 -13.50 -7.22 -10.25
N ILE A 107 -14.29 -7.57 -9.25
CA ILE A 107 -14.00 -7.32 -7.83
C ILE A 107 -14.01 -8.65 -7.10
N LEU A 108 -12.91 -8.95 -6.40
CA LEU A 108 -12.74 -10.15 -5.58
C LEU A 108 -12.51 -9.72 -4.14
N LEU A 109 -13.41 -10.11 -3.25
CA LEU A 109 -13.20 -10.00 -1.81
C LEU A 109 -12.78 -11.35 -1.24
N ARG A 110 -11.87 -11.36 -0.29
CA ARG A 110 -11.41 -12.58 0.38
C ARG A 110 -12.59 -13.40 0.90
N GLY A 111 -12.62 -14.68 0.53
CA GLY A 111 -13.71 -15.58 0.89
C GLY A 111 -15.01 -15.41 0.09
N GLY A 112 -15.07 -14.42 -0.81
CA GLY A 112 -16.21 -14.17 -1.71
C GLY A 112 -16.00 -14.70 -3.12
N HIS A 113 -17.00 -14.51 -3.95
CA HIS A 113 -16.97 -14.81 -5.40
C HIS A 113 -16.46 -13.61 -6.20
N LEU A 114 -15.99 -13.86 -7.43
CA LEU A 114 -15.71 -12.79 -8.38
C LEU A 114 -17.02 -12.09 -8.78
N PHE A 115 -17.04 -10.81 -8.54
CA PHE A 115 -18.13 -9.92 -8.85
C PHE A 115 -17.81 -9.13 -10.13
N VAL A 116 -18.62 -9.29 -11.17
CA VAL A 116 -18.43 -8.58 -12.45
C VAL A 116 -19.68 -7.74 -12.74
N PRO A 117 -19.59 -6.39 -12.63
CA PRO A 117 -20.65 -5.50 -13.04
C PRO A 117 -20.90 -5.60 -14.56
N MET A 118 -22.16 -5.65 -14.97
CA MET A 118 -22.61 -5.58 -16.36
C MET A 118 -23.62 -4.45 -16.54
N VAL A 119 -23.89 -4.04 -17.79
CA VAL A 119 -24.70 -2.85 -18.11
C VAL A 119 -26.08 -2.82 -17.39
N ASN A 120 -26.74 -3.96 -17.24
CA ASN A 120 -28.07 -4.03 -16.59
C ASN A 120 -28.14 -5.15 -15.53
N SER A 121 -27.01 -5.72 -15.13
CA SER A 121 -26.97 -6.82 -14.17
C SER A 121 -25.60 -6.91 -13.55
N THR A 122 -25.51 -7.72 -12.51
CA THR A 122 -24.26 -8.13 -11.92
C THR A 122 -24.20 -9.65 -11.92
N VAL A 123 -23.07 -10.19 -12.31
CA VAL A 123 -22.84 -11.63 -12.22
C VAL A 123 -21.74 -11.93 -11.21
N THR A 124 -21.89 -13.07 -10.55
CA THR A 124 -20.88 -13.60 -9.63
C THR A 124 -20.39 -14.93 -10.16
N TRP A 125 -19.05 -15.08 -10.19
CA TRP A 125 -18.45 -16.32 -10.65
C TRP A 125 -17.86 -17.12 -9.49
N PRO A 126 -17.99 -18.44 -9.51
CA PRO A 126 -17.36 -19.31 -8.52
C PRO A 126 -15.89 -19.01 -8.36
N THR A 127 -15.45 -18.88 -7.13
CA THR A 127 -14.10 -18.47 -6.77
C THR A 127 -13.58 -19.35 -5.65
N THR A 128 -12.34 -19.77 -5.75
CA THR A 128 -11.64 -20.55 -4.73
C THR A 128 -10.40 -19.77 -4.26
N TRP A 129 -10.27 -19.62 -2.95
CA TRP A 129 -9.12 -18.99 -2.31
C TRP A 129 -8.25 -20.05 -1.62
N SER A 130 -6.94 -19.92 -1.74
CA SER A 130 -6.01 -20.69 -0.89
C SER A 130 -6.18 -20.31 0.59
N ALA A 131 -5.87 -21.24 1.48
CA ALA A 131 -5.99 -21.02 2.92
C ALA A 131 -5.14 -19.83 3.40
N ASP A 132 -3.95 -19.63 2.81
CA ASP A 132 -3.04 -18.52 3.12
C ASP A 132 -3.41 -17.20 2.43
N GLY A 133 -4.47 -17.18 1.61
CA GLY A 133 -4.95 -16.02 0.89
C GLY A 133 -4.04 -15.46 -0.18
N LYS A 134 -3.04 -16.20 -0.60
CA LYS A 134 -2.10 -15.77 -1.62
C LYS A 134 -2.48 -16.17 -3.03
N THR A 135 -3.40 -17.12 -3.17
CA THR A 135 -3.85 -17.59 -4.50
C THR A 135 -5.37 -17.54 -4.56
N VAL A 136 -5.87 -17.05 -5.70
CA VAL A 136 -7.29 -17.03 -6.02
C VAL A 136 -7.51 -17.58 -7.41
N SER A 137 -8.52 -18.43 -7.57
CA SER A 137 -8.95 -18.97 -8.85
C SER A 137 -10.45 -18.75 -9.04
N TRP A 138 -10.87 -18.47 -10.26
CA TRP A 138 -12.28 -18.30 -10.60
C TRP A 138 -12.58 -18.78 -12.03
N TYR A 139 -13.85 -19.02 -12.33
CA TYR A 139 -14.29 -19.37 -13.67
C TYR A 139 -15.70 -18.86 -13.95
N CYS A 140 -16.00 -18.61 -15.23
CA CYS A 140 -17.33 -18.28 -15.72
C CYS A 140 -18.13 -19.55 -16.00
N VAL A 141 -19.28 -19.72 -15.37
CA VAL A 141 -20.14 -20.92 -15.54
C VAL A 141 -20.67 -21.09 -16.96
N ASN A 142 -20.80 -19.98 -17.69
CA ASN A 142 -21.28 -19.99 -19.10
C ASN A 142 -20.15 -20.16 -20.11
N SER A 143 -18.93 -20.45 -19.68
CA SER A 143 -17.76 -20.61 -20.55
C SER A 143 -17.50 -19.39 -21.45
N ASP A 144 -17.80 -18.18 -20.99
CA ASP A 144 -17.48 -16.91 -21.66
C ASP A 144 -16.13 -16.39 -21.17
N ALA A 145 -15.11 -16.41 -22.03
CA ALA A 145 -13.77 -15.96 -21.71
C ALA A 145 -13.73 -14.46 -21.35
N ALA A 146 -14.51 -13.62 -22.04
CA ALA A 146 -14.58 -12.19 -21.71
C ALA A 146 -15.30 -11.94 -20.38
N GLY A 147 -16.36 -12.71 -20.08
CA GLY A 147 -17.03 -12.69 -18.77
C GLY A 147 -16.15 -13.20 -17.64
N GLN A 148 -15.24 -14.13 -17.93
CA GLN A 148 -14.24 -14.65 -16.99
C GLN A 148 -13.06 -13.69 -16.78
N LEU A 149 -12.99 -12.56 -17.49
CA LEU A 149 -11.84 -11.65 -17.55
C LEU A 149 -10.59 -12.36 -18.11
N ASN A 150 -10.78 -13.18 -19.16
CA ASN A 150 -9.73 -13.98 -19.76
C ASN A 150 -9.80 -14.02 -21.30
N ALA A 151 -10.35 -12.98 -21.94
CA ALA A 151 -10.42 -12.91 -23.40
C ALA A 151 -9.00 -12.96 -23.99
N ALA A 152 -8.84 -13.75 -25.08
CA ALA A 152 -7.55 -14.00 -25.70
C ALA A 152 -6.85 -12.70 -26.11
N GLY A 153 -5.58 -12.54 -25.72
CA GLY A 153 -4.74 -11.39 -26.09
C GLY A 153 -5.07 -10.08 -25.35
N VAL A 154 -6.08 -10.06 -24.50
CA VAL A 154 -6.42 -8.87 -23.71
C VAL A 154 -5.55 -8.79 -22.48
N THR A 155 -4.95 -7.60 -22.24
CA THR A 155 -4.22 -7.34 -21.01
C THR A 155 -5.19 -6.88 -19.91
N TYR A 156 -5.15 -7.56 -18.79
CA TYR A 156 -5.90 -7.23 -17.58
C TYR A 156 -4.95 -6.68 -16.52
N THR A 157 -5.22 -5.46 -16.07
CA THR A 157 -4.51 -4.84 -14.94
C THR A 157 -5.14 -5.31 -13.65
N VAL A 158 -4.30 -5.62 -12.67
CA VAL A 158 -4.70 -6.14 -11.35
C VAL A 158 -4.16 -5.22 -10.28
N ALA A 159 -5.05 -4.73 -9.41
CA ALA A 159 -4.71 -4.02 -8.20
C ALA A 159 -5.16 -4.86 -6.99
N ALA A 160 -4.20 -5.33 -6.21
CA ALA A 160 -4.46 -6.16 -5.04
C ALA A 160 -4.09 -5.41 -3.75
N PHE A 161 -5.02 -5.41 -2.81
CA PHE A 161 -4.81 -4.85 -1.47
C PHE A 161 -4.47 -5.99 -0.51
N ARG A 162 -3.26 -5.97 -0.01
CA ARG A 162 -2.72 -7.01 0.87
C ARG A 162 -2.36 -6.47 2.24
N ILE A 163 -2.36 -7.32 3.24
CA ILE A 163 -1.82 -7.00 4.55
C ILE A 163 -0.30 -6.86 4.42
N ALA A 164 0.25 -5.80 4.99
CA ALA A 164 1.69 -5.67 5.18
C ALA A 164 2.13 -6.71 6.22
N GLY A 165 2.97 -7.62 5.81
CA GLY A 165 3.61 -8.57 6.72
C GLY A 165 4.75 -7.91 7.46
#